data_2611224111dafec4e95d1fc599c7dd0f
#
_entry.id   2611224111dafec4e95d1fc599c7dd0f
#
_cell.length_a   1.000
_cell.length_b   1.000
_cell.length_c   1.000
_cell.angle_alpha   90.00
_cell.angle_beta   90.00
_cell.angle_gamma   90.00
#
_symmetry.space_group_name_H-M   'P 1'
#
loop_
_entity.id
_entity.type
_entity.pdbx_description
1 polymer ?
#
loop_
_entity_poly.entity_id
_entity_poly.type
_entity_poly.pdbx_seq_one_letter_code
_entity_poly.pdbx_strand_id
1 'polypeptide(L)'
;MDIPFKTKRILRFGDCDISGTAYFPAYLDILNNVNEEFWQALGYAWHETIPNAGWGTPTVHLSCDFSTPSVFGDVLDFELRVLKVGRSSLTVRHYITCQGEARWDSTQVLVASDLNKHCAIPWPDEVRKALMACIPNPNNDH
;
A
#
# COMPACT_ATOMS: atom_id res chain seq x y z
N MET A 1 -11.33 -10.65 -3.43
CA MET A 1 -10.44 -9.54 -3.79
C MET A 1 -9.54 -9.98 -4.93
N ASP A 2 -9.44 -9.15 -5.95
CA ASP A 2 -8.55 -9.43 -7.07
C ASP A 2 -7.09 -9.21 -6.68
N ILE A 3 -6.19 -10.02 -7.26
CA ILE A 3 -4.75 -9.96 -7.02
C ILE A 3 -4.06 -9.69 -8.37
N PRO A 4 -3.20 -8.66 -8.47
CA PRO A 4 -2.88 -7.66 -7.45
C PRO A 4 -4.04 -6.70 -7.17
N PHE A 5 -4.00 -6.06 -6.00
CA PHE A 5 -4.99 -5.05 -5.64
C PHE A 5 -4.80 -3.80 -6.49
N LYS A 6 -5.88 -3.30 -7.08
CA LYS A 6 -5.85 -2.14 -7.99
C LYS A 6 -6.87 -1.11 -7.58
N THR A 7 -6.48 0.15 -7.68
CA THR A 7 -7.38 1.29 -7.49
C THR A 7 -6.90 2.47 -8.32
N LYS A 8 -7.70 3.51 -8.41
CA LYS A 8 -7.41 4.72 -9.19
C LYS A 8 -7.52 5.96 -8.33
N ARG A 9 -6.72 6.98 -8.67
CA ARG A 9 -6.81 8.31 -8.07
C ARG A 9 -6.62 9.37 -9.13
N ILE A 10 -7.44 10.41 -9.08
CA ILE A 10 -7.18 11.62 -9.87
C ILE A 10 -6.27 12.51 -9.04
N LEU A 11 -5.17 12.97 -9.64
CA LEU A 11 -4.30 13.95 -9.03
C LEU A 11 -5.01 15.30 -8.98
N ARG A 12 -5.27 15.78 -7.77
CA ARG A 12 -6.07 16.98 -7.56
C ARG A 12 -5.20 18.20 -7.33
N PHE A 13 -5.81 19.38 -7.38
CA PHE A 13 -5.10 20.65 -7.18
C PHE A 13 -4.29 20.67 -5.87
N GLY A 14 -4.87 20.21 -4.77
CA GLY A 14 -4.21 20.17 -3.46
C GLY A 14 -3.05 19.17 -3.36
N ASP A 15 -2.89 18.28 -4.34
CA ASP A 15 -1.79 17.30 -4.40
C ASP A 15 -0.58 17.85 -5.16
N CYS A 16 -0.69 19.06 -5.72
CA CYS A 16 0.32 19.64 -6.58
C CYS A 16 0.98 20.86 -5.92
N ASP A 17 2.21 21.14 -6.35
CA ASP A 17 2.91 22.37 -5.97
C ASP A 17 2.82 23.41 -7.08
N ILE A 18 3.56 24.51 -6.93
CA ILE A 18 3.54 25.64 -7.87
C ILE A 18 4.01 25.26 -9.29
N SER A 19 4.75 24.16 -9.43
CA SER A 19 5.20 23.67 -10.74
C SER A 19 4.07 22.99 -11.54
N GLY A 20 2.91 22.74 -10.91
CA GLY A 20 1.79 22.03 -11.52
C GLY A 20 1.95 20.50 -11.50
N THR A 21 3.02 20.02 -10.86
CA THR A 21 3.27 18.58 -10.68
C THR A 21 2.99 18.15 -9.25
N ALA A 22 2.87 16.85 -9.04
CA ALA A 22 2.59 16.31 -7.73
C ALA A 22 3.67 16.72 -6.71
N TYR A 23 3.20 17.19 -5.55
CA TYR A 23 4.02 17.46 -4.39
C TYR A 23 4.33 16.11 -3.72
N PHE A 24 5.63 15.73 -3.60
CA PHE A 24 5.94 14.35 -3.24
C PHE A 24 5.34 13.88 -1.90
N PRO A 25 5.19 14.70 -0.84
CA PRO A 25 4.48 14.25 0.36
C PRO A 25 3.02 13.88 0.10
N ALA A 26 2.37 14.51 -0.88
CA ALA A 26 1.01 14.13 -1.27
C ALA A 26 0.96 12.73 -1.86
N TYR A 27 1.99 12.29 -2.58
CA TYR A 27 2.11 10.91 -3.03
C TYR A 27 2.11 9.93 -1.85
N LEU A 28 2.81 10.28 -0.77
CA LEU A 28 2.87 9.43 0.43
C LEU A 28 1.51 9.34 1.12
N ASP A 29 0.76 10.44 1.17
CA ASP A 29 -0.61 10.43 1.69
C ASP A 29 -1.52 9.53 0.86
N ILE A 30 -1.43 9.64 -0.47
CA ILE A 30 -2.22 8.79 -1.38
C ILE A 30 -1.83 7.33 -1.21
N LEU A 31 -0.53 7.03 -1.10
CA LEU A 31 -0.04 5.67 -0.86
C LEU A 31 -0.62 5.10 0.44
N ASN A 32 -0.67 5.90 1.49
CA ASN A 32 -1.25 5.48 2.77
C ASN A 32 -2.75 5.18 2.63
N ASN A 33 -3.48 5.98 1.87
CA ASN A 33 -4.90 5.75 1.60
C ASN A 33 -5.11 4.46 0.78
N VAL A 34 -4.23 4.18 -0.16
CA VAL A 34 -4.27 2.93 -0.93
C VAL A 34 -4.01 1.72 -0.04
N ASN A 35 -3.07 1.82 0.90
CA ASN A 35 -2.85 0.79 1.91
C ASN A 35 -4.11 0.55 2.73
N GLU A 36 -4.77 1.61 3.19
CA GLU A 36 -6.00 1.49 3.97
C GLU A 36 -7.09 0.76 3.19
N GLU A 37 -7.26 1.11 1.91
CA GLU A 37 -8.22 0.41 1.03
C GLU A 37 -7.86 -1.06 0.84
N PHE A 38 -6.58 -1.37 0.70
CA PHE A 38 -6.12 -2.76 0.60
C PHE A 38 -6.50 -3.55 1.84
N TRP A 39 -6.23 -3.01 3.04
CA TRP A 39 -6.58 -3.66 4.29
C TRP A 39 -8.10 -3.83 4.45
N GLN A 40 -8.86 -2.82 4.03
CA GLN A 40 -10.32 -2.91 4.02
C GLN A 40 -10.80 -4.01 3.08
N ALA A 41 -10.24 -4.09 1.87
CA ALA A 41 -10.58 -5.14 0.90
C ALA A 41 -10.20 -6.54 1.41
N LEU A 42 -9.14 -6.62 2.20
CA LEU A 42 -8.69 -7.88 2.80
C LEU A 42 -9.62 -8.34 3.93
N GLY A 43 -10.46 -7.44 4.46
CA GLY A 43 -11.38 -7.73 5.57
C GLY A 43 -10.94 -7.17 6.91
N TYR A 44 -9.91 -6.34 6.93
CA TYR A 44 -9.30 -5.78 8.15
C TYR A 44 -9.22 -4.26 8.06
N ALA A 45 -10.37 -3.61 7.95
CA ALA A 45 -10.46 -2.15 7.89
C ALA A 45 -9.85 -1.51 9.15
N TRP A 46 -8.97 -0.54 8.97
CA TRP A 46 -8.23 0.09 10.07
C TRP A 46 -9.14 0.71 11.14
N HIS A 47 -10.25 1.34 10.72
CA HIS A 47 -11.18 1.97 11.66
C HIS A 47 -11.90 0.95 12.57
N GLU A 48 -11.84 -0.31 12.22
CA GLU A 48 -12.38 -1.42 13.02
C GLU A 48 -11.29 -2.15 13.81
N THR A 49 -10.18 -2.48 13.14
CA THR A 49 -9.11 -3.28 13.75
C THR A 49 -8.30 -2.50 14.78
N ILE A 50 -7.96 -1.24 14.50
CA ILE A 50 -7.12 -0.45 15.40
C ILE A 50 -7.80 -0.25 16.76
N PRO A 51 -9.04 0.26 16.84
CA PRO A 51 -9.66 0.47 18.15
C PRO A 51 -10.08 -0.81 18.86
N ASN A 52 -10.42 -1.88 18.12
CA ASN A 52 -10.99 -3.09 18.70
C ASN A 52 -9.96 -4.17 19.02
N ALA A 53 -8.94 -4.30 18.19
CA ALA A 53 -7.93 -5.36 18.33
C ALA A 53 -6.59 -4.87 18.91
N GLY A 54 -6.36 -3.56 18.92
CA GLY A 54 -5.18 -2.96 19.55
C GLY A 54 -3.87 -3.19 18.81
N TRP A 55 -3.93 -3.62 17.55
CA TRP A 55 -2.73 -3.76 16.71
C TRP A 55 -2.85 -2.92 15.45
N GLY A 56 -1.71 -2.57 14.89
CA GLY A 56 -1.63 -1.79 13.66
C GLY A 56 -0.40 -2.19 12.86
N THR A 57 -0.17 -1.50 11.76
CA THR A 57 0.88 -1.84 10.80
C THR A 57 1.74 -0.63 10.46
N PRO A 58 2.57 -0.15 11.40
CA PRO A 58 3.48 0.95 11.10
C PRO A 58 4.47 0.56 10.00
N THR A 59 4.86 1.56 9.23
CA THR A 59 5.89 1.42 8.20
C THR A 59 7.27 1.50 8.84
N VAL A 60 8.12 0.51 8.56
CA VAL A 60 9.49 0.47 9.06
C VAL A 60 10.52 0.73 7.96
N HIS A 61 10.14 0.60 6.72
CA HIS A 61 11.00 0.89 5.57
C HIS A 61 10.16 1.32 4.37
N LEU A 62 10.68 2.29 3.63
CA LEU A 62 10.06 2.78 2.40
C LEU A 62 11.14 3.23 1.44
N SER A 63 11.11 2.69 0.23
CA SER A 63 11.92 3.16 -0.89
C SER A 63 11.01 3.58 -2.03
N CYS A 64 11.34 4.69 -2.69
CA CYS A 64 10.56 5.25 -3.77
C CYS A 64 11.46 5.64 -4.93
N ASP A 65 11.07 5.26 -6.13
CA ASP A 65 11.69 5.72 -7.36
C ASP A 65 10.65 6.45 -8.20
N PHE A 66 10.90 7.72 -8.49
CA PHE A 66 10.03 8.55 -9.30
C PHE A 66 10.57 8.63 -10.71
N SER A 67 9.78 8.22 -11.70
CA SER A 67 10.21 8.17 -13.11
C SER A 67 9.82 9.43 -13.87
N THR A 68 8.50 9.61 -14.05
CA THR A 68 7.95 10.75 -14.79
C THR A 68 7.05 11.55 -13.86
N PRO A 69 7.16 12.88 -13.83
CA PRO A 69 6.27 13.71 -13.01
C PRO A 69 4.80 13.53 -13.39
N SER A 70 3.94 13.49 -12.41
CA SER A 70 2.50 13.49 -12.59
C SER A 70 1.97 14.90 -12.48
N VAL A 71 1.03 15.27 -13.35
CA VAL A 71 0.49 16.61 -13.43
C VAL A 71 -0.96 16.65 -12.96
N PHE A 72 -1.40 17.83 -12.59
CA PHE A 72 -2.78 18.10 -12.18
C PHE A 72 -3.78 17.52 -13.18
N GLY A 73 -4.72 16.71 -12.68
CA GLY A 73 -5.75 16.08 -13.51
C GLY A 73 -5.41 14.69 -14.02
N ASP A 74 -4.16 14.23 -13.88
CA ASP A 74 -3.80 12.87 -14.26
C ASP A 74 -4.61 11.84 -13.46
N VAL A 75 -5.07 10.80 -14.15
CA VAL A 75 -5.70 9.64 -13.51
C VAL A 75 -4.62 8.59 -13.30
N LEU A 76 -4.25 8.39 -12.04
CA LEU A 76 -3.19 7.47 -11.67
C LEU A 76 -3.78 6.09 -11.35
N ASP A 77 -3.18 5.06 -11.96
CA ASP A 77 -3.51 3.67 -11.69
C ASP A 77 -2.55 3.13 -10.64
N PHE A 78 -3.09 2.71 -9.50
CA PHE A 78 -2.32 2.13 -8.40
C PHE A 78 -2.46 0.63 -8.42
N GLU A 79 -1.33 -0.07 -8.34
CA GLU A 79 -1.26 -1.52 -8.21
C GLU A 79 -0.44 -1.86 -6.97
N LEU A 80 -1.03 -2.58 -6.03
CA LEU A 80 -0.37 -3.04 -4.82
C LEU A 80 -0.19 -4.56 -4.90
N ARG A 81 1.06 -5.00 -4.79
CA ARG A 81 1.43 -6.41 -4.78
C ARG A 81 2.03 -6.79 -3.43
N VAL A 82 1.60 -7.90 -2.88
CA VAL A 82 2.24 -8.50 -1.72
C VAL A 82 3.44 -9.31 -2.21
N LEU A 83 4.63 -8.91 -1.80
CA LEU A 83 5.87 -9.58 -2.21
C LEU A 83 6.30 -10.65 -1.21
N LYS A 84 6.15 -10.36 0.09
CA LYS A 84 6.63 -11.26 1.14
C LYS A 84 5.82 -11.05 2.42
N VAL A 85 5.53 -12.16 3.09
CA VAL A 85 4.90 -12.16 4.42
C VAL A 85 5.86 -12.85 5.39
N GLY A 86 6.42 -12.11 6.33
CA GLY A 86 7.26 -12.63 7.41
C GLY A 86 6.43 -12.99 8.62
N ARG A 87 7.09 -13.28 9.75
CA ARG A 87 6.41 -13.57 11.03
C ARG A 87 5.59 -12.37 11.49
N SER A 88 6.15 -11.16 11.38
CA SER A 88 5.52 -9.90 11.78
C SER A 88 5.53 -8.87 10.66
N SER A 89 6.22 -9.13 9.56
CA SER A 89 6.45 -8.17 8.47
C SER A 89 5.61 -8.47 7.25
N LEU A 90 5.35 -7.41 6.50
CA LEU A 90 4.69 -7.46 5.20
C LEU A 90 5.46 -6.56 4.26
N THR A 91 5.94 -7.10 3.15
CA THR A 91 6.57 -6.32 2.10
C THR A 91 5.59 -6.19 0.93
N VAL A 92 5.28 -4.96 0.57
CA VAL A 92 4.40 -4.65 -0.56
C VAL A 92 5.13 -3.77 -1.55
N ARG A 93 4.76 -3.91 -2.82
CA ARG A 93 5.19 -3.04 -3.90
C ARG A 93 4.01 -2.23 -4.37
N HIS A 94 4.21 -0.93 -4.49
CA HIS A 94 3.26 -0.01 -5.12
C HIS A 94 3.81 0.37 -6.49
N TYR A 95 3.05 0.12 -7.52
CA TYR A 95 3.42 0.47 -8.89
C TYR A 95 2.34 1.39 -9.46
N ILE A 96 2.74 2.61 -9.80
CA ILE A 96 1.82 3.65 -10.21
C ILE A 96 2.11 4.03 -11.66
N THR A 97 1.07 3.96 -12.48
CA THR A 97 1.14 4.29 -13.91
C THR A 97 0.04 5.30 -14.26
N CYS A 98 0.23 5.99 -15.37
CA CYS A 98 -0.80 6.80 -15.98
C CYS A 98 -0.82 6.48 -17.47
N GLN A 99 -1.93 5.95 -17.95
CA GLN A 99 -2.06 5.50 -19.34
C GLN A 99 -0.92 4.56 -19.78
N GLY A 100 -0.53 3.66 -18.88
CA GLY A 100 0.54 2.70 -19.12
C GLY A 100 1.96 3.22 -18.90
N GLU A 101 2.15 4.52 -18.68
CA GLU A 101 3.46 5.11 -18.42
C GLU A 101 3.81 5.03 -16.94
N ALA A 102 4.99 4.52 -16.62
CA ALA A 102 5.48 4.44 -15.24
C ALA A 102 5.66 5.85 -14.65
N ARG A 103 5.08 6.06 -13.48
CA ARG A 103 5.18 7.32 -12.75
C ARG A 103 5.99 7.17 -11.47
N TRP A 104 5.74 6.12 -10.74
CA TRP A 104 6.31 5.93 -9.42
C TRP A 104 6.30 4.44 -9.08
N ASP A 105 7.39 3.96 -8.47
CA ASP A 105 7.55 2.59 -7.99
C ASP A 105 8.06 2.65 -6.55
N SER A 106 7.42 1.93 -5.66
CA SER A 106 7.72 1.99 -4.23
C SER A 106 7.71 0.61 -3.63
N THR A 107 8.66 0.33 -2.74
CA THR A 107 8.65 -0.87 -1.90
C THR A 107 8.52 -0.44 -0.45
N GLN A 108 7.57 -1.03 0.26
CA GLN A 108 7.24 -0.68 1.63
C GLN A 108 7.23 -1.91 2.51
N VAL A 109 7.82 -1.80 3.68
CA VAL A 109 7.76 -2.85 4.71
C VAL A 109 6.95 -2.32 5.89
N LEU A 110 5.89 -3.06 6.21
CA LEU A 110 5.03 -2.81 7.36
C LEU A 110 5.25 -3.94 8.39
N VAL A 111 4.99 -3.64 9.65
CA VAL A 111 5.18 -4.62 10.73
C VAL A 111 3.94 -4.62 11.61
N ALA A 112 3.41 -5.83 11.88
CA ALA A 112 2.34 -5.98 12.86
C ALA A 112 2.87 -5.57 14.25
N SER A 113 2.21 -4.60 14.87
CA SER A 113 2.68 -4.04 16.14
C SER A 113 1.54 -3.90 17.14
N ASP A 114 1.86 -4.19 18.40
CA ASP A 114 0.99 -3.85 19.52
C ASP A 114 1.04 -2.33 19.71
N LEU A 115 -0.12 -1.67 19.63
CA LEU A 115 -0.20 -0.20 19.68
C LEU A 115 0.00 0.36 21.09
N ASN A 116 -0.16 -0.46 22.12
CA ASN A 116 0.06 -0.04 23.50
C ASN A 116 1.54 -0.20 23.92
N LYS A 117 2.14 -1.30 23.52
CA LYS A 117 3.52 -1.63 23.89
C LYS A 117 4.56 -1.16 22.88
N HIS A 118 4.12 -0.74 21.70
CA HIS A 118 4.99 -0.31 20.59
C HIS A 118 6.06 -1.36 20.23
N CYS A 119 5.65 -2.62 20.15
CA CYS A 119 6.53 -3.71 19.78
C CYS A 119 5.91 -4.60 18.72
N ALA A 120 6.76 -5.25 17.94
CA ALA A 120 6.31 -6.18 16.92
C ALA A 120 5.61 -7.39 17.53
N ILE A 121 4.54 -7.84 16.87
CA ILE A 121 3.82 -9.06 17.23
C ILE A 121 3.72 -9.96 16.00
N PRO A 122 3.58 -11.28 16.19
CA PRO A 122 3.29 -12.15 15.06
C PRO A 122 1.93 -11.77 14.46
N TRP A 123 1.79 -11.91 13.14
CA TRP A 123 0.49 -11.78 12.50
C TRP A 123 -0.51 -12.73 13.17
N PRO A 124 -1.72 -12.27 13.50
CA PRO A 124 -2.80 -13.22 13.85
C PRO A 124 -2.96 -14.25 12.73
N ASP A 125 -3.23 -15.51 13.07
CA ASP A 125 -3.22 -16.63 12.11
C ASP A 125 -4.12 -16.37 10.88
N GLU A 126 -5.31 -15.83 11.10
CA GLU A 126 -6.25 -15.53 10.01
C GLU A 126 -5.76 -14.40 9.10
N VAL A 127 -5.14 -13.37 9.68
CA VAL A 127 -4.54 -12.26 8.93
C VAL A 127 -3.39 -12.78 8.08
N ARG A 128 -2.50 -13.58 8.68
CA ARG A 128 -1.40 -14.20 7.96
C ARG A 128 -1.88 -15.02 6.77
N LYS A 129 -2.91 -15.82 6.97
CA LYS A 129 -3.51 -16.64 5.94
C LYS A 129 -4.06 -15.80 4.79
N ALA A 130 -4.76 -14.71 5.12
CA ALA A 130 -5.28 -13.78 4.13
C ALA A 130 -4.16 -13.08 3.34
N LEU A 131 -3.08 -12.66 4.01
CA LEU A 131 -1.93 -12.04 3.36
C LEU A 131 -1.20 -13.03 2.46
N MET A 132 -1.00 -14.25 2.91
CA MET A 132 -0.35 -15.29 2.10
C MET A 132 -1.15 -15.61 0.84
N ALA A 133 -2.48 -15.55 0.91
CA ALA A 133 -3.35 -15.76 -0.24
C ALA A 133 -3.20 -14.65 -1.30
N CYS A 134 -2.65 -13.49 -0.95
CA CYS A 134 -2.38 -12.38 -1.87
C CYS A 134 -1.10 -12.59 -2.68
N ILE A 135 -0.24 -13.54 -2.29
CA ILE A 135 0.97 -13.85 -3.05
C ILE A 135 0.56 -14.77 -4.22
N PRO A 136 0.87 -14.38 -5.48
CA PRO A 136 0.53 -15.22 -6.63
C PRO A 136 1.18 -16.59 -6.51
N ASN A 137 0.41 -17.64 -6.83
CA ASN A 137 0.94 -19.00 -6.88
C ASN A 137 1.80 -19.14 -8.15
N PRO A 138 3.12 -19.49 -8.03
CA PRO A 138 3.99 -19.60 -9.19
C PRO A 138 3.54 -20.68 -10.20
N ASN A 139 2.63 -21.58 -9.80
CA ASN A 139 2.08 -22.60 -10.69
C ASN A 139 0.88 -22.12 -11.52
N ASN A 140 0.40 -20.88 -11.29
CA ASN A 140 -0.76 -20.31 -12.01
C ASN A 140 -0.38 -19.27 -13.07
N ASP A 141 0.90 -19.01 -13.27
CA ASP A 141 1.40 -18.11 -14.31
C ASP A 141 1.57 -18.87 -15.64
N HIS A 142 0.45 -19.10 -16.28
CA HIS A 142 0.45 -19.58 -17.65
C HIS A 142 -0.34 -18.64 -18.54
#